data_36ebcd2a569995bda2cbad246d36d840
#
_entry.id   36ebcd2a569995bda2cbad246d36d840
#
_cell.length_a   1.000
_cell.length_b   1.000
_cell.length_c   1.000
_cell.angle_alpha   90.00
_cell.angle_beta   90.00
_cell.angle_gamma   90.00
#
_symmetry.space_group_name_H-M   'P 1'
#
loop_
_entity.id
_entity.type
_entity.pdbx_description
1 polymer ?
#
loop_
_entity_poly.entity_id
_entity_poly.type
_entity_poly.pdbx_seq_one_letter_code
_entity_poly.pdbx_strand_id
1 'polypeptide(L)'
;MHFSDQFLDEVVARNDIADVVSGYVTLTRKGGNLFGLCPFHNEKTPSFSVAPDKQIYHCFGCKKGGGVINFIMEIEGLSFPEAVEFLAKRANIPLPAEDEARSNADRLRRRVLELNRAAARWYYDQLQLPQGAAVQAYLDKRQIRRGIAVRFGMGASLDQWDALLRAMTDKGFTKQELLASGLVVNGKNGGLYDKFRNRLMLPVIDVRGDVVGFGSRVIDKSEPKYMNTTETVAYSKRRVLYGLNLAKKTKRPNMILCEGNLDVVTLHQAGFDNAVACMGTALTQEQIRLLSRFTKELVLCYDNDGAGQMATDRALELLQNSEFTVKVLRLPQRLMDGHYVKQDADDFIKYQGKDAFEQLLSGSANGIEFTMSEIAAKYDLKDDKGRIAYAGEIAETLCKLNDPVEREVYTTRAAEAASLPAEAMRMEVQRAAKRVQAKARKAQERQEMNPVSALQPADRSIRYQNVRSALAEEGVIRLLMQDESLFPPEMPVRPEEFSSPLLGRIYGELWQRRGHASMAALAAVLTPEEMNHLTALLQKPESAANAPQALADYIRIIREEHTKRTGGTDSLAAAMETYKDKKGYGGKRT
;
A
#
# COMPACT_ATOMS: atom_id res chain seq x y z
N MET A 1 1.92 -8.38 20.95
CA MET A 1 2.61 -8.10 22.21
C MET A 1 2.00 -6.87 22.81
N HIS A 2 1.58 -6.93 24.05
CA HIS A 2 1.30 -5.73 24.82
C HIS A 2 2.59 -5.43 25.58
N PHE A 3 3.42 -4.57 25.04
CA PHE A 3 4.56 -4.03 25.78
C PHE A 3 4.04 -3.04 26.81
N SER A 4 4.65 -3.00 27.99
CA SER A 4 4.33 -1.94 28.95
C SER A 4 4.75 -0.58 28.39
N ASP A 5 4.04 0.47 28.74
CA ASP A 5 4.37 1.82 28.29
C ASP A 5 5.81 2.18 28.67
N GLN A 6 6.27 1.78 29.86
CA GLN A 6 7.64 1.96 30.32
C GLN A 6 8.67 1.27 29.40
N PHE A 7 8.38 0.05 28.91
CA PHE A 7 9.27 -0.64 27.96
C PHE A 7 9.28 0.06 26.60
N LEU A 8 8.13 0.51 26.11
CA LEU A 8 8.02 1.26 24.85
C LEU A 8 8.79 2.57 24.92
N ASP A 9 8.69 3.28 26.04
CA ASP A 9 9.42 4.53 26.28
C ASP A 9 10.93 4.29 26.35
N GLU A 10 11.39 3.19 26.98
CA GLU A 10 12.82 2.81 26.95
C GLU A 10 13.30 2.50 25.54
N VAL A 11 12.54 1.73 24.76
CA VAL A 11 12.88 1.41 23.38
C VAL A 11 12.98 2.69 22.54
N VAL A 12 12.04 3.61 22.66
CA VAL A 12 12.07 4.88 21.92
C VAL A 12 13.23 5.76 22.39
N ALA A 13 13.43 5.90 23.69
CA ALA A 13 14.50 6.74 24.24
C ALA A 13 15.91 6.31 23.79
N ARG A 14 16.12 4.99 23.55
CA ARG A 14 17.40 4.46 23.05
C ARG A 14 17.50 4.38 21.52
N ASN A 15 16.47 4.76 20.79
CA ASN A 15 16.41 4.77 19.34
C ASN A 15 15.99 6.14 18.82
N ASP A 16 16.92 7.11 18.87
CA ASP A 16 16.68 8.44 18.32
C ASP A 16 16.19 8.34 16.87
N ILE A 17 15.10 9.04 16.56
CA ILE A 17 14.45 8.94 15.26
C ILE A 17 15.34 9.41 14.11
N ALA A 18 16.17 10.44 14.35
CA ALA A 18 17.07 10.95 13.31
C ALA A 18 18.17 9.94 13.01
N ASP A 19 18.71 9.25 14.04
CA ASP A 19 19.71 8.20 13.87
C ASP A 19 19.14 6.99 13.13
N VAL A 20 17.93 6.55 13.51
CA VAL A 20 17.28 5.40 12.87
C VAL A 20 16.97 5.72 11.41
N VAL A 21 16.35 6.86 11.14
CA VAL A 21 15.96 7.29 9.78
C VAL A 21 17.17 7.52 8.90
N SER A 22 18.28 8.04 9.43
CA SER A 22 19.53 8.27 8.68
C SER A 22 20.12 6.99 8.09
N GLY A 23 19.79 5.82 8.67
CA GLY A 23 20.17 4.52 8.11
C GLY A 23 19.43 4.15 6.81
N TYR A 24 18.36 4.86 6.47
CA TYR A 24 17.51 4.60 5.30
C TYR A 24 17.43 5.79 4.34
N VAL A 25 17.57 7.01 4.86
CA VAL A 25 17.35 8.27 4.12
C VAL A 25 18.51 9.21 4.38
N THR A 26 19.06 9.78 3.31
CA THR A 26 20.04 10.88 3.45
C THR A 26 19.31 12.14 3.91
N LEU A 27 19.64 12.60 5.12
CA LEU A 27 19.00 13.74 5.75
C LEU A 27 19.92 14.98 5.72
N THR A 28 19.36 16.14 5.45
CA THR A 28 20.04 17.44 5.51
C THR A 28 19.34 18.37 6.51
N ARG A 29 20.09 19.07 7.34
CA ARG A 29 19.53 19.94 8.36
C ARG A 29 18.98 21.24 7.74
N LYS A 30 17.76 21.61 8.13
CA LYS A 30 17.11 22.84 7.70
C LYS A 30 16.33 23.45 8.87
N GLY A 31 16.95 24.39 9.57
CA GLY A 31 16.42 24.89 10.85
C GLY A 31 16.52 23.85 11.96
N GLY A 32 15.44 23.66 12.74
CA GLY A 32 15.34 22.66 13.80
C GLY A 32 15.09 21.24 13.28
N ASN A 33 14.65 21.09 12.03
CA ASN A 33 14.29 19.81 11.44
C ASN A 33 15.33 19.31 10.44
N LEU A 34 15.27 17.99 10.15
CA LEU A 34 16.04 17.34 9.11
C LEU A 34 15.11 17.01 7.94
N PHE A 35 15.60 17.17 6.71
CA PHE A 35 14.82 16.92 5.49
C PHE A 35 15.54 15.95 4.56
N GLY A 36 14.78 15.09 3.89
CA GLY A 36 15.26 14.14 2.90
C GLY A 36 14.19 13.79 1.87
N LEU A 37 14.57 12.98 0.90
CA LEU A 37 13.60 12.38 -0.02
C LEU A 37 12.82 11.30 0.73
N CYS A 38 11.50 11.26 0.53
CA CYS A 38 10.64 10.34 1.25
C CYS A 38 10.91 8.88 0.84
N PRO A 39 11.13 7.96 1.80
CA PRO A 39 11.30 6.55 1.47
C PRO A 39 9.96 5.84 1.17
N PHE A 40 8.82 6.54 1.37
CA PHE A 40 7.48 5.95 1.24
C PHE A 40 6.75 6.35 -0.05
N HIS A 41 7.23 7.35 -0.78
CA HIS A 41 6.77 7.70 -2.12
C HIS A 41 7.92 8.32 -2.89
N ASN A 42 7.83 8.30 -4.19
CA ASN A 42 8.87 8.86 -5.03
C ASN A 42 8.69 10.38 -5.21
N GLU A 43 9.78 11.12 -4.99
CA GLU A 43 9.83 12.57 -5.14
C GLU A 43 11.25 13.03 -5.49
N LYS A 44 11.34 14.20 -6.15
CA LYS A 44 12.64 14.82 -6.49
C LYS A 44 13.02 15.98 -5.56
N THR A 45 12.05 16.51 -4.86
CA THR A 45 12.23 17.61 -3.89
C THR A 45 11.98 17.07 -2.50
N PRO A 46 12.91 17.29 -1.53
CA PRO A 46 12.75 16.77 -0.18
C PRO A 46 11.48 17.29 0.50
N SER A 47 10.52 16.39 0.73
CA SER A 47 9.30 16.66 1.49
C SER A 47 9.16 15.82 2.77
N PHE A 48 10.11 14.92 3.01
CA PHE A 48 10.17 14.12 4.22
C PHE A 48 10.91 14.90 5.30
N SER A 49 10.22 15.20 6.39
CA SER A 49 10.74 15.95 7.52
C SER A 49 10.87 15.04 8.75
N VAL A 50 11.99 15.12 9.43
CA VAL A 50 12.19 14.53 10.76
C VAL A 50 12.38 15.67 11.76
N ALA A 51 11.61 15.68 12.83
CA ALA A 51 11.69 16.62 13.93
C ALA A 51 12.30 15.92 15.16
N PRO A 52 13.64 16.05 15.40
CA PRO A 52 14.31 15.36 16.49
C PRO A 52 13.76 15.75 17.86
N ASP A 53 13.44 17.02 18.08
CA ASP A 53 12.91 17.52 19.36
C ASP A 53 11.55 16.90 19.72
N LYS A 54 10.76 16.50 18.71
CA LYS A 54 9.44 15.87 18.88
C LYS A 54 9.47 14.35 18.69
N GLN A 55 10.61 13.79 18.29
CA GLN A 55 10.79 12.37 17.98
C GLN A 55 9.76 11.84 16.96
N ILE A 56 9.43 12.64 15.92
CA ILE A 56 8.48 12.29 14.87
C ILE A 56 9.05 12.57 13.48
N TYR A 57 8.55 11.81 12.50
CA TYR A 57 8.70 12.15 11.09
C TYR A 57 7.35 12.49 10.48
N HIS A 58 7.35 13.29 9.43
CA HIS A 58 6.17 13.55 8.61
C HIS A 58 6.57 13.87 7.16
N CYS A 59 5.89 13.27 6.22
CA CYS A 59 6.07 13.58 4.80
C CYS A 59 4.97 14.51 4.29
N PHE A 60 5.34 15.70 3.84
CA PHE A 60 4.39 16.68 3.28
C PHE A 60 3.83 16.24 1.93
N GLY A 61 4.48 15.32 1.21
CA GLY A 61 4.00 14.72 -0.04
C GLY A 61 2.92 13.68 0.18
N CYS A 62 3.28 12.51 0.72
CA CYS A 62 2.35 11.38 0.90
C CYS A 62 1.59 11.36 2.23
N LYS A 63 1.80 12.34 3.11
CA LYS A 63 1.14 12.53 4.43
C LYS A 63 1.43 11.43 5.46
N LYS A 64 2.34 10.50 5.19
CA LYS A 64 2.79 9.53 6.18
C LYS A 64 3.56 10.20 7.31
N GLY A 65 3.32 9.73 8.53
CA GLY A 65 3.97 10.27 9.72
C GLY A 65 3.87 9.32 10.90
N GLY A 66 4.63 9.60 11.96
CA GLY A 66 4.67 8.79 13.17
C GLY A 66 5.96 8.97 13.96
N GLY A 67 6.12 8.18 15.02
CA GLY A 67 7.37 8.03 15.75
C GLY A 67 8.31 6.99 15.12
N VAL A 68 9.41 6.68 15.81
CA VAL A 68 10.43 5.73 15.33
C VAL A 68 9.87 4.32 15.10
N ILE A 69 8.93 3.86 15.93
CA ILE A 69 8.27 2.56 15.77
C ILE A 69 7.45 2.54 14.48
N ASN A 70 6.63 3.59 14.22
CA ASN A 70 5.84 3.69 12.99
C ASN A 70 6.75 3.73 11.74
N PHE A 71 7.89 4.41 11.83
CA PHE A 71 8.86 4.43 10.73
C PHE A 71 9.35 3.03 10.38
N ILE A 72 9.76 2.25 11.38
CA ILE A 72 10.22 0.86 11.18
C ILE A 72 9.09 -0.06 10.70
N MET A 73 7.87 0.09 11.24
CA MET A 73 6.69 -0.63 10.73
C MET A 73 6.51 -0.43 9.23
N GLU A 74 6.59 0.82 8.78
CA GLU A 74 6.35 1.20 7.39
C GLU A 74 7.50 0.83 6.46
N ILE A 75 8.76 1.07 6.88
CA ILE A 75 9.93 0.87 6.01
C ILE A 75 10.29 -0.62 5.88
N GLU A 76 10.17 -1.39 6.97
CA GLU A 76 10.49 -2.82 7.00
C GLU A 76 9.25 -3.70 6.77
N GLY A 77 8.04 -3.12 6.74
CA GLY A 77 6.77 -3.84 6.57
C GLY A 77 6.44 -4.72 7.79
N LEU A 78 6.83 -4.30 8.99
CA LEU A 78 6.66 -5.03 10.23
C LEU A 78 5.35 -4.66 10.92
N SER A 79 4.80 -5.60 11.71
CA SER A 79 3.75 -5.28 12.68
C SER A 79 4.34 -4.47 13.84
N PHE A 80 3.48 -3.82 14.63
CA PHE A 80 3.91 -3.05 15.79
C PHE A 80 4.84 -3.84 16.74
N PRO A 81 4.51 -5.07 17.17
CA PRO A 81 5.40 -5.84 18.02
C PRO A 81 6.73 -6.20 17.35
N GLU A 82 6.71 -6.56 16.08
CA GLU A 82 7.94 -6.88 15.33
C GLU A 82 8.85 -5.65 15.19
N ALA A 83 8.27 -4.46 15.02
CA ALA A 83 9.04 -3.20 14.98
C ALA A 83 9.64 -2.85 16.34
N VAL A 84 8.90 -3.08 17.42
CA VAL A 84 9.40 -2.90 18.79
C VAL A 84 10.54 -3.89 19.07
N GLU A 85 10.38 -5.17 18.73
CA GLU A 85 11.44 -6.19 18.83
C GLU A 85 12.71 -5.82 18.03
N PHE A 86 12.51 -5.31 16.81
CA PHE A 86 13.58 -4.85 15.95
C PHE A 86 14.40 -3.71 16.60
N LEU A 87 13.70 -2.71 17.13
CA LEU A 87 14.32 -1.56 17.80
C LEU A 87 14.96 -1.94 19.13
N ALA A 88 14.32 -2.81 19.92
CA ALA A 88 14.88 -3.33 21.16
C ALA A 88 16.19 -4.09 20.90
N LYS A 89 16.22 -4.95 19.86
CA LYS A 89 17.43 -5.66 19.45
C LYS A 89 18.52 -4.70 18.97
N ARG A 90 18.17 -3.67 18.20
CA ARG A 90 19.11 -2.63 17.75
C ARG A 90 19.78 -1.92 18.93
N ALA A 91 19.01 -1.64 19.98
CA ALA A 91 19.47 -0.94 21.19
C ALA A 91 20.02 -1.88 22.28
N ASN A 92 20.13 -3.21 22.02
CA ASN A 92 20.48 -4.24 23.00
C ASN A 92 19.63 -4.21 24.28
N ILE A 93 18.33 -3.95 24.15
CA ILE A 93 17.35 -4.00 25.22
C ILE A 93 16.81 -5.43 25.29
N PRO A 94 16.84 -6.10 26.47
CA PRO A 94 16.27 -7.42 26.63
C PRO A 94 14.74 -7.34 26.47
N LEU A 95 14.17 -8.26 25.66
CA LEU A 95 12.72 -8.33 25.51
C LEU A 95 12.09 -8.87 26.80
N PRO A 96 10.88 -8.38 27.18
CA PRO A 96 10.11 -8.96 28.27
C PRO A 96 9.85 -10.45 28.04
N ALA A 97 9.75 -11.25 29.09
CA ALA A 97 9.49 -12.68 29.02
C ALA A 97 8.21 -12.95 28.19
N GLU A 98 8.26 -13.99 27.34
CA GLU A 98 7.31 -14.22 26.24
C GLU A 98 5.82 -14.34 26.62
N ASP A 99 5.49 -14.72 27.85
CA ASP A 99 4.15 -15.17 28.24
C ASP A 99 3.16 -14.08 28.68
N GLU A 100 3.62 -12.90 29.09
CA GLU A 100 2.71 -11.87 29.63
C GLU A 100 2.37 -10.73 28.67
N ALA A 101 3.07 -10.57 27.55
CA ALA A 101 3.04 -9.34 26.75
C ALA A 101 2.44 -9.46 25.33
N ARG A 102 1.91 -10.61 24.90
CA ARG A 102 1.42 -10.75 23.51
C ARG A 102 -0.05 -10.38 23.38
N SER A 103 -0.36 -9.45 22.45
CA SER A 103 -1.75 -9.17 22.09
C SER A 103 -2.43 -10.42 21.50
N ASN A 104 -3.75 -10.55 21.69
CA ASN A 104 -4.52 -11.64 21.09
C ASN A 104 -4.36 -11.69 19.56
N ALA A 105 -4.19 -10.55 18.91
CA ALA A 105 -3.96 -10.44 17.47
C ALA A 105 -2.61 -11.04 17.03
N ASP A 106 -1.52 -10.77 17.79
CA ASP A 106 -0.20 -11.33 17.46
C ASP A 106 -0.13 -12.82 17.72
N ARG A 107 -0.76 -13.28 18.79
CA ARG A 107 -0.91 -14.70 19.09
C ARG A 107 -1.67 -15.41 17.96
N LEU A 108 -2.78 -14.81 17.53
CA LEU A 108 -3.57 -15.33 16.41
C LEU A 108 -2.74 -15.35 15.12
N ARG A 109 -2.01 -14.25 14.81
CA ARG A 109 -1.15 -14.19 13.62
C ARG A 109 -0.09 -15.30 13.64
N ARG A 110 0.60 -15.52 14.75
CA ARG A 110 1.58 -16.60 14.89
C ARG A 110 0.93 -17.97 14.69
N ARG A 111 -0.19 -18.21 15.34
CA ARG A 111 -0.93 -19.46 15.19
C ARG A 111 -1.39 -19.70 13.75
N VAL A 112 -1.82 -18.65 13.05
CA VAL A 112 -2.17 -18.72 11.62
C VAL A 112 -0.95 -19.05 10.76
N LEU A 113 0.24 -18.48 11.03
CA LEU A 113 1.46 -18.84 10.31
C LEU A 113 1.88 -20.30 10.56
N GLU A 114 1.79 -20.79 11.81
CA GLU A 114 2.02 -22.20 12.16
C GLU A 114 1.04 -23.13 11.42
N LEU A 115 -0.23 -22.76 11.39
CA LEU A 115 -1.29 -23.48 10.69
C LEU A 115 -1.03 -23.50 9.18
N ASN A 116 -0.69 -22.37 8.57
CA ASN A 116 -0.38 -22.29 7.14
C ASN A 116 0.82 -23.17 6.79
N ARG A 117 1.87 -23.21 7.63
CA ARG A 117 3.02 -24.11 7.46
C ARG A 117 2.61 -25.57 7.54
N ALA A 118 1.76 -25.93 8.52
CA ALA A 118 1.24 -27.28 8.67
C ALA A 118 0.34 -27.69 7.49
N ALA A 119 -0.51 -26.78 7.01
CA ALA A 119 -1.36 -26.98 5.85
C ALA A 119 -0.54 -27.15 4.56
N ALA A 120 0.50 -26.31 4.35
CA ALA A 120 1.39 -26.45 3.19
C ALA A 120 2.07 -27.81 3.17
N ARG A 121 2.56 -28.27 4.33
CA ARG A 121 3.15 -29.61 4.45
C ARG A 121 2.11 -30.69 4.15
N TRP A 122 0.90 -30.57 4.69
CA TRP A 122 -0.17 -31.53 4.44
C TRP A 122 -0.56 -31.58 2.96
N TYR A 123 -0.75 -30.46 2.28
CA TYR A 123 -1.03 -30.42 0.84
C TYR A 123 0.10 -31.03 0.02
N TYR A 124 1.35 -30.77 0.40
CA TYR A 124 2.52 -31.37 -0.25
C TYR A 124 2.52 -32.90 -0.09
N ASP A 125 2.22 -33.41 1.11
CA ASP A 125 2.16 -34.84 1.37
C ASP A 125 1.00 -35.49 0.59
N GLN A 126 -0.18 -34.83 0.49
CA GLN A 126 -1.28 -35.32 -0.33
C GLN A 126 -0.90 -35.45 -1.81
N LEU A 127 -0.08 -34.55 -2.33
CA LEU A 127 0.41 -34.63 -3.71
C LEU A 127 1.27 -35.88 -3.95
N GLN A 128 1.97 -36.39 -2.94
CA GLN A 128 2.83 -37.57 -3.08
C GLN A 128 2.04 -38.90 -2.91
N LEU A 129 0.81 -38.84 -2.44
CA LEU A 129 -0.04 -40.00 -2.17
C LEU A 129 -0.96 -40.31 -3.37
N PRO A 130 -1.53 -41.53 -3.46
CA PRO A 130 -2.43 -41.92 -4.57
C PRO A 130 -3.61 -40.96 -4.79
N GLN A 131 -4.15 -40.37 -3.73
CA GLN A 131 -5.24 -39.40 -3.82
C GLN A 131 -4.84 -38.09 -4.49
N GLY A 132 -3.55 -37.78 -4.62
CA GLY A 132 -3.01 -36.64 -5.36
C GLY A 132 -2.76 -36.92 -6.85
N ALA A 133 -3.02 -38.12 -7.35
CA ALA A 133 -2.69 -38.55 -8.71
C ALA A 133 -3.28 -37.62 -9.81
N ALA A 134 -4.48 -37.09 -9.62
CA ALA A 134 -5.10 -36.15 -10.56
C ALA A 134 -4.30 -34.86 -10.68
N VAL A 135 -3.77 -34.34 -9.57
CA VAL A 135 -2.91 -33.14 -9.56
C VAL A 135 -1.54 -33.45 -10.13
N GLN A 136 -0.99 -34.65 -9.87
CA GLN A 136 0.26 -35.09 -10.51
C GLN A 136 0.12 -35.16 -12.03
N ALA A 137 -0.94 -35.80 -12.55
CA ALA A 137 -1.24 -35.86 -13.97
C ALA A 137 -1.40 -34.46 -14.60
N TYR A 138 -1.99 -33.51 -13.85
CA TYR A 138 -2.07 -32.11 -14.28
C TYR A 138 -0.69 -31.46 -14.37
N LEU A 139 0.22 -31.69 -13.40
CA LEU A 139 1.59 -31.18 -13.44
C LEU A 139 2.38 -31.75 -14.61
N ASP A 140 2.23 -33.07 -14.87
CA ASP A 140 2.87 -33.76 -16.00
C ASP A 140 2.37 -33.18 -17.35
N LYS A 141 1.06 -33.01 -17.50
CA LYS A 141 0.46 -32.36 -18.67
C LYS A 141 0.99 -30.94 -18.87
N ARG A 142 1.26 -30.24 -17.78
CA ARG A 142 1.86 -28.88 -17.76
C ARG A 142 3.38 -28.91 -17.93
N GLN A 143 4.01 -30.09 -18.00
CA GLN A 143 5.46 -30.27 -18.10
C GLN A 143 6.23 -29.63 -16.91
N ILE A 144 5.60 -29.57 -15.73
CA ILE A 144 6.23 -29.05 -14.51
C ILE A 144 7.01 -30.19 -13.84
N ARG A 145 8.33 -30.06 -13.83
CA ARG A 145 9.22 -31.07 -13.27
C ARG A 145 9.07 -31.17 -11.75
N ARG A 146 9.19 -32.40 -11.22
CA ARG A 146 9.09 -32.69 -9.80
C ARG A 146 10.00 -31.78 -8.92
N GLY A 147 11.25 -31.54 -9.34
CA GLY A 147 12.17 -30.67 -8.61
C GLY A 147 11.67 -29.24 -8.46
N ILE A 148 10.95 -28.71 -9.47
CA ILE A 148 10.33 -27.39 -9.39
C ILE A 148 9.09 -27.41 -8.50
N ALA A 149 8.26 -28.45 -8.61
CA ALA A 149 7.10 -28.59 -7.71
C ALA A 149 7.53 -28.63 -6.24
N VAL A 150 8.62 -29.34 -5.92
CA VAL A 150 9.23 -29.36 -4.58
C VAL A 150 9.77 -27.99 -4.18
N ARG A 151 10.50 -27.31 -5.09
CA ARG A 151 11.10 -25.98 -4.82
C ARG A 151 10.05 -24.92 -4.48
N PHE A 152 8.87 -24.98 -5.12
CA PHE A 152 7.75 -24.09 -4.84
C PHE A 152 6.81 -24.61 -3.76
N GLY A 153 7.07 -25.79 -3.19
CA GLY A 153 6.23 -26.40 -2.15
C GLY A 153 4.83 -26.74 -2.63
N MET A 154 4.67 -27.07 -3.92
CA MET A 154 3.36 -27.39 -4.51
C MET A 154 2.70 -28.57 -3.83
N GLY A 155 1.37 -28.56 -3.75
CA GLY A 155 0.58 -29.59 -3.12
C GLY A 155 -0.74 -29.84 -3.82
N ALA A 156 -1.50 -30.78 -3.28
CA ALA A 156 -2.84 -31.14 -3.76
C ALA A 156 -3.88 -30.94 -2.65
N SER A 157 -4.96 -30.23 -2.93
CA SER A 157 -6.17 -30.30 -2.12
C SER A 157 -7.07 -31.42 -2.63
N LEU A 158 -7.61 -32.19 -1.70
CA LEU A 158 -8.45 -33.33 -2.02
C LEU A 158 -9.85 -32.89 -2.47
N ASP A 159 -10.53 -33.76 -3.22
CA ASP A 159 -11.95 -33.56 -3.57
C ASP A 159 -12.86 -34.02 -2.41
N GLN A 160 -12.70 -33.38 -1.27
CA GLN A 160 -13.46 -33.62 -0.05
C GLN A 160 -13.80 -32.31 0.63
N TRP A 161 -14.91 -32.28 1.35
CA TRP A 161 -15.43 -31.06 1.93
C TRP A 161 -14.68 -30.58 3.18
N ASP A 162 -14.04 -31.50 3.93
CA ASP A 162 -13.48 -31.22 5.25
C ASP A 162 -12.16 -31.97 5.54
N ALA A 163 -11.45 -32.39 4.50
CA ALA A 163 -10.22 -33.18 4.66
C ALA A 163 -9.12 -32.39 5.38
N LEU A 164 -8.86 -31.13 4.97
CA LEU A 164 -7.90 -30.26 5.64
C LEU A 164 -8.41 -29.86 7.03
N LEU A 165 -9.69 -29.50 7.14
CA LEU A 165 -10.32 -29.14 8.42
C LEU A 165 -10.08 -30.22 9.47
N ARG A 166 -10.37 -31.50 9.16
CA ARG A 166 -10.09 -32.61 10.05
C ARG A 166 -8.61 -32.75 10.37
N ALA A 167 -7.76 -32.77 9.35
CA ALA A 167 -6.33 -32.97 9.54
C ALA A 167 -5.68 -31.87 10.40
N MET A 168 -6.14 -30.62 10.31
CA MET A 168 -5.62 -29.53 11.12
C MET A 168 -6.22 -29.51 12.52
N THR A 169 -7.49 -29.91 12.68
CA THR A 169 -8.12 -30.07 14.00
C THR A 169 -7.43 -31.18 14.80
N ASP A 170 -7.08 -32.29 14.17
CA ASP A 170 -6.31 -33.38 14.79
C ASP A 170 -4.90 -32.94 15.23
N LYS A 171 -4.33 -31.91 14.58
CA LYS A 171 -3.06 -31.29 14.98
C LYS A 171 -3.24 -30.20 16.08
N GLY A 172 -4.45 -30.02 16.61
CA GLY A 172 -4.73 -29.12 17.71
C GLY A 172 -4.99 -27.65 17.29
N PHE A 173 -5.29 -27.39 16.01
CA PHE A 173 -5.73 -26.06 15.59
C PHE A 173 -7.23 -25.89 15.82
N THR A 174 -7.60 -24.73 16.35
CA THR A 174 -8.98 -24.38 16.64
C THR A 174 -9.75 -23.95 15.39
N LYS A 175 -11.10 -24.08 15.44
CA LYS A 175 -11.98 -23.56 14.37
C LYS A 175 -11.79 -22.07 14.11
N GLN A 176 -11.51 -21.29 15.15
CA GLN A 176 -11.25 -19.85 15.04
C GLN A 176 -9.94 -19.58 14.27
N GLU A 177 -8.87 -20.29 14.57
CA GLU A 177 -7.59 -20.19 13.84
C GLU A 177 -7.74 -20.60 12.38
N LEU A 178 -8.49 -21.67 12.10
CA LEU A 178 -8.79 -22.14 10.75
C LEU A 178 -9.57 -21.10 9.93
N LEU A 179 -10.59 -20.48 10.51
CA LEU A 179 -11.31 -19.36 9.86
C LEU A 179 -10.41 -18.15 9.64
N ALA A 180 -9.60 -17.79 10.66
CA ALA A 180 -8.69 -16.64 10.57
C ALA A 180 -7.59 -16.83 9.52
N SER A 181 -7.22 -18.08 9.19
CA SER A 181 -6.27 -18.40 8.12
C SER A 181 -6.87 -18.28 6.71
N GLY A 182 -8.20 -18.28 6.60
CA GLY A 182 -8.91 -18.32 5.32
C GLY A 182 -8.80 -19.66 4.58
N LEU A 183 -8.37 -20.74 5.24
CA LEU A 183 -8.31 -22.10 4.69
C LEU A 183 -9.66 -22.81 4.71
N VAL A 184 -10.52 -22.43 5.63
CA VAL A 184 -11.90 -22.92 5.73
C VAL A 184 -12.88 -21.74 5.67
N VAL A 185 -14.12 -22.04 5.32
CA VAL A 185 -15.21 -21.07 5.22
C VAL A 185 -16.47 -21.60 5.89
N ASN A 186 -17.34 -20.68 6.33
CA ASN A 186 -18.63 -21.02 6.87
C ASN A 186 -19.58 -21.51 5.77
N GLY A 187 -20.20 -22.65 5.98
CA GLY A 187 -21.28 -23.18 5.16
C GLY A 187 -22.62 -22.52 5.49
N LYS A 188 -23.56 -22.60 4.56
CA LYS A 188 -24.92 -22.06 4.75
C LYS A 188 -25.65 -22.63 5.98
N ASN A 189 -25.30 -23.85 6.38
CA ASN A 189 -25.89 -24.57 7.53
C ASN A 189 -25.05 -24.45 8.81
N GLY A 190 -24.16 -23.46 8.91
CA GLY A 190 -23.33 -23.23 10.12
C GLY A 190 -22.14 -24.17 10.30
N GLY A 191 -21.93 -25.15 9.42
CA GLY A 191 -20.74 -26.02 9.41
C GLY A 191 -19.55 -25.34 8.70
N LEU A 192 -18.32 -25.76 9.05
CA LEU A 192 -17.11 -25.35 8.34
C LEU A 192 -16.76 -26.35 7.24
N TYR A 193 -16.20 -25.85 6.14
CA TYR A 193 -15.67 -26.70 5.08
C TYR A 193 -14.42 -26.10 4.44
N ASP A 194 -13.63 -26.94 3.78
CA ASP A 194 -12.38 -26.57 3.13
C ASP A 194 -12.64 -25.60 1.97
N LYS A 195 -11.95 -24.45 1.97
CA LYS A 195 -12.05 -23.47 0.88
C LYS A 195 -11.51 -24.02 -0.44
N PHE A 196 -10.40 -24.74 -0.38
CA PHE A 196 -9.71 -25.29 -1.54
C PHE A 196 -9.99 -26.78 -1.65
N ARG A 197 -10.63 -27.19 -2.75
CA ARG A 197 -10.98 -28.59 -3.04
C ARG A 197 -10.67 -28.91 -4.50
N ASN A 198 -10.13 -30.10 -4.75
CA ASN A 198 -9.76 -30.58 -6.08
C ASN A 198 -8.87 -29.58 -6.87
N ARG A 199 -7.79 -29.09 -6.23
CA ARG A 199 -6.93 -28.04 -6.80
C ARG A 199 -5.45 -28.35 -6.63
N LEU A 200 -4.66 -27.89 -7.59
CA LEU A 200 -3.23 -27.67 -7.38
C LEU A 200 -3.07 -26.51 -6.39
N MET A 201 -2.33 -26.75 -5.31
CA MET A 201 -2.04 -25.77 -4.27
C MET A 201 -0.66 -25.15 -4.45
N LEU A 202 -0.60 -23.83 -4.35
CA LEU A 202 0.57 -22.98 -4.55
C LEU A 202 0.79 -22.15 -3.28
N PRO A 203 1.65 -22.58 -2.35
CA PRO A 203 1.93 -21.81 -1.14
C PRO A 203 2.51 -20.45 -1.49
N VAL A 204 2.01 -19.40 -0.86
CA VAL A 204 2.53 -18.04 -0.94
C VAL A 204 3.48 -17.85 0.23
N ILE A 205 4.77 -17.71 -0.09
CA ILE A 205 5.84 -17.60 0.90
C ILE A 205 6.39 -16.17 0.84
N ASP A 206 6.41 -15.51 1.99
CA ASP A 206 6.93 -14.14 2.09
C ASP A 206 8.48 -14.10 2.02
N VAL A 207 9.04 -12.90 2.03
CA VAL A 207 10.50 -12.70 1.98
C VAL A 207 11.24 -13.24 3.21
N ARG A 208 10.56 -13.50 4.32
CA ARG A 208 11.12 -14.10 5.53
C ARG A 208 11.14 -15.63 5.48
N GLY A 209 10.34 -16.22 4.59
CA GLY A 209 10.18 -17.66 4.42
C GLY A 209 8.94 -18.22 5.11
N ASP A 210 8.04 -17.37 5.60
CA ASP A 210 6.79 -17.79 6.20
C ASP A 210 5.73 -18.06 5.13
N VAL A 211 4.96 -19.15 5.30
CA VAL A 211 3.80 -19.44 4.48
C VAL A 211 2.66 -18.54 4.95
N VAL A 212 2.39 -17.46 4.21
CA VAL A 212 1.40 -16.47 4.59
C VAL A 212 0.00 -16.78 4.06
N GLY A 213 -0.10 -17.53 2.96
CA GLY A 213 -1.37 -17.91 2.33
C GLY A 213 -1.15 -18.89 1.18
N PHE A 214 -2.16 -19.02 0.34
CA PHE A 214 -2.15 -19.95 -0.80
C PHE A 214 -2.82 -19.34 -2.03
N GLY A 215 -2.22 -19.57 -3.18
CA GLY A 215 -2.89 -19.58 -4.46
C GLY A 215 -3.32 -21.02 -4.80
N SER A 216 -4.29 -21.16 -5.67
CA SER A 216 -4.71 -22.47 -6.17
C SER A 216 -5.24 -22.39 -7.59
N ARG A 217 -5.11 -23.50 -8.32
CA ARG A 217 -5.65 -23.66 -9.67
C ARG A 217 -6.47 -24.94 -9.75
N VAL A 218 -7.64 -24.86 -10.39
CA VAL A 218 -8.41 -26.08 -10.69
C VAL A 218 -7.65 -26.97 -11.68
N ILE A 219 -7.83 -28.29 -11.52
CA ILE A 219 -7.22 -29.28 -12.41
C ILE A 219 -8.19 -29.77 -13.50
N ASP A 220 -9.45 -29.39 -13.39
CA ASP A 220 -10.53 -29.69 -14.32
C ASP A 220 -11.10 -28.39 -14.98
N LYS A 221 -12.36 -28.43 -15.44
CA LYS A 221 -13.06 -27.30 -16.06
C LYS A 221 -13.91 -26.48 -15.09
N SER A 222 -13.81 -26.74 -13.78
CA SER A 222 -14.62 -26.02 -12.78
C SER A 222 -14.14 -24.58 -12.61
N GLU A 223 -15.05 -23.70 -12.15
CA GLU A 223 -14.78 -22.29 -11.87
C GLU A 223 -14.80 -22.01 -10.35
N PRO A 224 -14.07 -21.02 -9.88
CA PRO A 224 -13.14 -20.15 -10.61
C PRO A 224 -11.80 -20.87 -10.90
N LYS A 225 -11.22 -20.62 -12.08
CA LYS A 225 -9.96 -21.20 -12.55
C LYS A 225 -8.83 -21.01 -11.54
N TYR A 226 -8.67 -19.80 -11.00
CA TYR A 226 -7.74 -19.47 -9.93
C TYR A 226 -8.48 -19.00 -8.68
N MET A 227 -7.97 -19.37 -7.52
CA MET A 227 -8.48 -18.92 -6.24
C MET A 227 -7.31 -18.67 -5.29
N ASN A 228 -7.36 -17.52 -4.58
CA ASN A 228 -6.35 -17.13 -3.61
C ASN A 228 -6.95 -17.06 -2.20
N THR A 229 -6.09 -17.15 -1.18
CA THR A 229 -6.45 -16.80 0.19
C THR A 229 -7.02 -15.36 0.21
N THR A 230 -8.04 -15.14 1.00
CA THR A 230 -8.57 -13.78 1.28
C THR A 230 -7.60 -13.01 2.18
N GLU A 231 -7.78 -11.69 2.36
CA GLU A 231 -7.03 -10.93 3.36
C GLU A 231 -7.19 -11.59 4.74
N THR A 232 -6.06 -11.77 5.45
CA THR A 232 -6.01 -12.37 6.79
C THR A 232 -5.03 -11.61 7.68
N VAL A 233 -4.95 -11.97 8.95
CA VAL A 233 -3.94 -11.43 9.88
C VAL A 233 -2.49 -11.74 9.46
N ALA A 234 -2.27 -12.73 8.59
CA ALA A 234 -0.97 -13.14 8.08
C ALA A 234 -0.74 -12.78 6.60
N TYR A 235 -1.78 -12.50 5.83
CA TYR A 235 -1.71 -12.36 4.38
C TYR A 235 -2.37 -11.09 3.87
N SER A 236 -1.61 -10.31 3.10
CA SER A 236 -2.15 -9.20 2.33
C SER A 236 -1.68 -9.27 0.89
N LYS A 237 -2.63 -9.33 -0.06
CA LYS A 237 -2.37 -9.33 -1.50
C LYS A 237 -1.58 -8.12 -1.96
N ARG A 238 -1.74 -6.99 -1.27
CA ARG A 238 -1.07 -5.72 -1.60
C ARG A 238 0.42 -5.72 -1.25
N ARG A 239 0.88 -6.63 -0.38
CA ARG A 239 2.24 -6.63 0.19
C ARG A 239 3.08 -7.83 -0.23
N VAL A 240 2.48 -8.82 -0.88
CA VAL A 240 3.13 -10.09 -1.22
C VAL A 240 3.28 -10.22 -2.73
N LEU A 241 4.40 -10.81 -3.16
CA LEU A 241 4.64 -11.22 -4.53
C LEU A 241 4.98 -12.71 -4.54
N TYR A 242 4.29 -13.47 -5.39
CA TYR A 242 4.55 -14.89 -5.56
C TYR A 242 5.94 -15.11 -6.17
N GLY A 243 6.69 -16.05 -5.62
CA GLY A 243 8.04 -16.37 -6.10
C GLY A 243 9.15 -15.47 -5.57
N LEU A 244 8.84 -14.33 -4.91
CA LEU A 244 9.86 -13.38 -4.45
C LEU A 244 10.79 -13.98 -3.37
N ASN A 245 10.31 -14.91 -2.54
CA ASN A 245 11.14 -15.64 -1.58
C ASN A 245 12.30 -16.40 -2.25
N LEU A 246 12.13 -16.81 -3.51
CA LEU A 246 13.18 -17.45 -4.34
C LEU A 246 13.92 -16.40 -5.16
N ALA A 247 13.19 -15.50 -5.84
CA ALA A 247 13.75 -14.51 -6.76
C ALA A 247 14.69 -13.51 -6.07
N LYS A 248 14.52 -13.21 -4.78
CA LYS A 248 15.43 -12.34 -4.01
C LYS A 248 16.89 -12.83 -3.97
N LYS A 249 17.14 -14.08 -4.34
CA LYS A 249 18.50 -14.69 -4.37
C LYS A 249 19.09 -14.72 -5.79
N THR A 250 18.36 -14.23 -6.78
CA THR A 250 18.85 -14.20 -8.15
C THR A 250 20.13 -13.39 -8.30
N LYS A 251 20.94 -13.77 -9.28
CA LYS A 251 22.11 -13.00 -9.73
C LYS A 251 21.81 -12.17 -10.98
N ARG A 252 20.58 -12.24 -11.51
CA ARG A 252 20.15 -11.44 -12.67
C ARG A 252 19.98 -9.97 -12.25
N PRO A 253 20.28 -9.01 -13.16
CA PRO A 253 20.23 -7.58 -12.81
C PRO A 253 18.78 -7.04 -12.66
N ASN A 254 17.81 -7.79 -13.15
CA ASN A 254 16.39 -7.38 -13.19
C ASN A 254 15.48 -8.38 -12.51
N MET A 255 14.21 -7.95 -12.31
CA MET A 255 13.11 -8.86 -11.98
C MET A 255 12.05 -8.83 -13.08
N ILE A 256 11.47 -9.99 -13.36
CA ILE A 256 10.41 -10.18 -14.35
C ILE A 256 9.08 -10.27 -13.58
N LEU A 257 8.19 -9.32 -13.83
CA LEU A 257 6.86 -9.28 -13.22
C LEU A 257 5.85 -9.90 -14.19
N CYS A 258 5.35 -11.09 -13.85
CA CYS A 258 4.36 -11.86 -14.59
C CYS A 258 2.94 -11.62 -14.05
N GLU A 259 1.94 -12.03 -14.82
CA GLU A 259 0.53 -11.98 -14.40
C GLU A 259 0.17 -13.15 -13.49
N GLY A 260 0.59 -14.37 -13.84
CA GLY A 260 0.19 -15.59 -13.18
C GLY A 260 1.28 -16.31 -12.38
N ASN A 261 0.86 -17.04 -11.36
CA ASN A 261 1.75 -17.84 -10.52
C ASN A 261 2.44 -18.97 -11.31
N LEU A 262 1.75 -19.57 -12.28
CA LEU A 262 2.32 -20.65 -13.09
C LEU A 262 3.34 -20.14 -14.11
N ASP A 263 3.21 -18.91 -14.60
CA ASP A 263 4.24 -18.27 -15.43
C ASP A 263 5.55 -18.15 -14.66
N VAL A 264 5.48 -17.72 -13.40
CA VAL A 264 6.64 -17.67 -12.49
C VAL A 264 7.28 -19.05 -12.36
N VAL A 265 6.49 -20.09 -12.14
CA VAL A 265 6.99 -21.46 -12.00
C VAL A 265 7.71 -21.94 -13.24
N THR A 266 7.11 -21.72 -14.41
CA THR A 266 7.69 -22.15 -15.71
C THR A 266 8.94 -21.35 -16.04
N LEU A 267 8.96 -20.05 -15.80
CA LEU A 267 10.15 -19.23 -15.97
C LEU A 267 11.29 -19.68 -15.03
N HIS A 268 11.01 -19.94 -13.75
CA HIS A 268 12.02 -20.51 -12.84
C HIS A 268 12.54 -21.87 -13.32
N GLN A 269 11.65 -22.71 -13.87
CA GLN A 269 12.04 -24.00 -14.45
C GLN A 269 12.97 -23.83 -15.65
N ALA A 270 12.75 -22.80 -16.45
CA ALA A 270 13.59 -22.48 -17.60
C ALA A 270 14.91 -21.77 -17.22
N GLY A 271 15.08 -21.40 -15.94
CA GLY A 271 16.29 -20.75 -15.43
C GLY A 271 16.19 -19.24 -15.29
N PHE A 272 14.98 -18.67 -15.42
CA PHE A 272 14.69 -17.27 -15.09
C PHE A 272 14.22 -17.17 -13.63
N ASP A 273 15.18 -17.34 -12.72
CA ASP A 273 14.96 -17.40 -11.26
C ASP A 273 14.64 -16.04 -10.62
N ASN A 274 14.50 -15.01 -11.46
CA ASN A 274 14.12 -13.63 -11.12
C ASN A 274 12.64 -13.30 -11.43
N ALA A 275 11.82 -14.28 -11.79
CA ALA A 275 10.41 -14.07 -12.08
C ALA A 275 9.57 -14.02 -10.79
N VAL A 276 8.60 -13.09 -10.74
CA VAL A 276 7.64 -12.88 -9.65
C VAL A 276 6.26 -12.54 -10.23
N ALA A 277 5.19 -12.70 -9.44
CA ALA A 277 3.85 -12.30 -9.86
C ALA A 277 3.05 -11.65 -8.71
N CYS A 278 2.11 -10.77 -9.08
CA CYS A 278 1.08 -10.28 -8.17
C CYS A 278 0.05 -11.39 -7.86
N MET A 279 -0.67 -11.25 -6.73
CA MET A 279 -1.62 -12.27 -6.27
C MET A 279 -3.06 -11.99 -6.75
N GLY A 280 -3.26 -11.85 -8.07
CA GLY A 280 -4.57 -11.56 -8.65
C GLY A 280 -5.06 -10.14 -8.34
N THR A 281 -4.15 -9.21 -8.27
CA THR A 281 -4.38 -7.77 -8.11
C THR A 281 -3.43 -7.01 -9.03
N ALA A 282 -3.77 -5.77 -9.39
CA ALA A 282 -2.81 -4.88 -10.02
C ALA A 282 -1.60 -4.62 -9.09
N LEU A 283 -0.46 -4.27 -9.68
CA LEU A 283 0.74 -3.87 -8.96
C LEU A 283 0.42 -2.71 -7.98
N THR A 284 1.00 -2.76 -6.78
CA THR A 284 0.76 -1.77 -5.72
C THR A 284 2.03 -1.02 -5.34
N GLN A 285 1.89 0.13 -4.68
CA GLN A 285 3.03 0.89 -4.16
C GLN A 285 3.84 0.10 -3.13
N GLU A 286 3.18 -0.72 -2.32
CA GLU A 286 3.82 -1.58 -1.34
C GLU A 286 4.69 -2.65 -2.01
N GLN A 287 4.20 -3.24 -3.10
CA GLN A 287 4.97 -4.22 -3.88
C GLN A 287 6.13 -3.57 -4.63
N ILE A 288 5.96 -2.34 -5.14
CA ILE A 288 7.05 -1.57 -5.77
C ILE A 288 8.18 -1.31 -4.75
N ARG A 289 7.85 -0.86 -3.54
CA ARG A 289 8.83 -0.67 -2.47
C ARG A 289 9.52 -1.98 -2.09
N LEU A 290 8.77 -3.07 -2.05
CA LEU A 290 9.35 -4.37 -1.76
C LEU A 290 10.34 -4.80 -2.85
N LEU A 291 10.01 -4.61 -4.12
CA LEU A 291 10.89 -4.93 -5.26
C LEU A 291 12.14 -4.05 -5.29
N SER A 292 12.05 -2.76 -4.96
CA SER A 292 13.17 -1.82 -5.00
C SER A 292 14.33 -2.19 -4.07
N ARG A 293 14.08 -3.05 -3.08
CA ARG A 293 15.11 -3.62 -2.19
C ARG A 293 16.00 -4.66 -2.89
N PHE A 294 15.57 -5.21 -4.01
CA PHE A 294 16.22 -6.35 -4.66
C PHE A 294 16.69 -6.05 -6.08
N THR A 295 16.13 -5.07 -6.75
CA THR A 295 16.50 -4.70 -8.12
C THR A 295 16.28 -3.22 -8.39
N LYS A 296 16.92 -2.71 -9.44
CA LYS A 296 16.65 -1.38 -10.03
C LYS A 296 16.04 -1.48 -11.43
N GLU A 297 15.98 -2.68 -12.01
CA GLU A 297 15.36 -2.91 -13.31
C GLU A 297 14.19 -3.89 -13.18
N LEU A 298 13.02 -3.50 -13.71
CA LEU A 298 11.81 -4.29 -13.72
C LEU A 298 11.35 -4.53 -15.15
N VAL A 299 11.12 -5.79 -15.51
CA VAL A 299 10.59 -6.20 -16.80
C VAL A 299 9.14 -6.63 -16.62
N LEU A 300 8.20 -5.89 -17.20
CA LEU A 300 6.77 -6.25 -17.22
C LEU A 300 6.55 -7.31 -18.31
N CYS A 301 6.08 -8.48 -17.91
CA CYS A 301 5.77 -9.60 -18.81
C CYS A 301 4.32 -10.07 -18.53
N TYR A 302 3.37 -9.24 -18.94
CA TYR A 302 1.95 -9.54 -18.83
C TYR A 302 1.39 -10.13 -20.11
N ASP A 303 0.19 -10.72 -20.05
CA ASP A 303 -0.45 -11.35 -21.17
C ASP A 303 -0.72 -10.34 -22.29
N ASN A 304 -0.55 -10.76 -23.55
CA ASN A 304 -0.80 -9.90 -24.70
C ASN A 304 -2.29 -9.89 -25.09
N ASP A 305 -3.15 -9.59 -24.11
CA ASP A 305 -4.59 -9.40 -24.30
C ASP A 305 -5.05 -8.02 -23.77
N GLY A 306 -6.33 -7.69 -23.89
CA GLY A 306 -6.85 -6.40 -23.48
C GLY A 306 -6.71 -6.16 -21.97
N ALA A 307 -6.81 -7.21 -21.15
CA ALA A 307 -6.65 -7.11 -19.70
C ALA A 307 -5.18 -6.91 -19.32
N GLY A 308 -4.28 -7.69 -19.90
CA GLY A 308 -2.83 -7.57 -19.71
C GLY A 308 -2.27 -6.23 -20.22
N GLN A 309 -2.81 -5.70 -21.35
CA GLN A 309 -2.47 -4.36 -21.83
C GLN A 309 -2.86 -3.29 -20.80
N MET A 310 -4.10 -3.32 -20.30
CA MET A 310 -4.54 -2.39 -19.26
C MET A 310 -3.73 -2.53 -17.95
N ALA A 311 -3.29 -3.75 -17.61
CA ALA A 311 -2.43 -3.99 -16.47
C ALA A 311 -1.03 -3.38 -16.69
N THR A 312 -0.47 -3.52 -17.92
CA THR A 312 0.79 -2.90 -18.33
C THR A 312 0.73 -1.38 -18.22
N ASP A 313 -0.31 -0.76 -18.77
CA ASP A 313 -0.48 0.71 -18.75
C ASP A 313 -0.55 1.25 -17.32
N ARG A 314 -1.33 0.60 -16.46
CA ARG A 314 -1.43 0.95 -15.03
C ARG A 314 -0.12 0.76 -14.29
N ALA A 315 0.62 -0.32 -14.59
CA ALA A 315 1.92 -0.56 -13.98
C ALA A 315 2.95 0.51 -14.43
N LEU A 316 2.96 0.88 -15.72
CA LEU A 316 3.82 1.95 -16.24
C LEU A 316 3.49 3.30 -15.61
N GLU A 317 2.21 3.66 -15.49
CA GLU A 317 1.78 4.88 -14.81
C GLU A 317 2.24 4.92 -13.34
N LEU A 318 2.08 3.81 -12.63
CA LEU A 318 2.47 3.69 -11.22
C LEU A 318 4.00 3.75 -11.04
N LEU A 319 4.76 3.23 -12.01
CA LEU A 319 6.22 3.18 -12.00
C LEU A 319 6.88 4.44 -12.60
N GLN A 320 6.12 5.31 -13.26
CA GLN A 320 6.64 6.50 -13.96
C GLN A 320 7.51 7.42 -13.07
N ASN A 321 7.17 7.48 -11.79
CA ASN A 321 7.91 8.26 -10.80
C ASN A 321 8.76 7.39 -9.86
N SER A 322 9.00 6.14 -10.20
CA SER A 322 9.84 5.23 -9.41
C SER A 322 11.31 5.31 -9.84
N GLU A 323 12.20 4.76 -9.03
CA GLU A 323 13.63 4.63 -9.37
C GLU A 323 13.92 3.45 -10.30
N PHE A 324 12.89 2.74 -10.76
CA PHE A 324 13.09 1.60 -11.64
C PHE A 324 13.37 2.02 -13.08
N THR A 325 14.33 1.35 -13.70
CA THR A 325 14.36 1.21 -15.15
C THR A 325 13.31 0.18 -15.54
N VAL A 326 12.24 0.61 -16.21
CA VAL A 326 11.12 -0.25 -16.57
C VAL A 326 11.25 -0.66 -18.02
N LYS A 327 11.18 -1.97 -18.28
CA LYS A 327 11.10 -2.55 -19.61
C LYS A 327 9.79 -3.31 -19.78
N VAL A 328 9.29 -3.41 -20.99
CA VAL A 328 8.10 -4.19 -21.33
C VAL A 328 8.50 -5.28 -22.31
N LEU A 329 8.23 -6.51 -21.93
CA LEU A 329 8.43 -7.70 -22.75
C LEU A 329 7.11 -8.09 -23.39
N ARG A 330 6.97 -7.91 -24.69
CA ARG A 330 5.80 -8.34 -25.44
C ARG A 330 6.04 -9.71 -26.04
N LEU A 331 5.23 -10.68 -25.63
CA LEU A 331 5.27 -12.02 -26.18
C LEU A 331 4.60 -12.04 -27.57
N PRO A 332 5.27 -12.55 -28.64
CA PRO A 332 4.68 -12.62 -29.95
C PRO A 332 3.52 -13.61 -30.00
N GLN A 333 2.54 -13.35 -30.86
CA GLN A 333 1.47 -14.32 -31.12
C GLN A 333 2.03 -15.54 -31.85
N ARG A 334 1.49 -16.70 -31.58
CA ARG A 334 1.85 -17.94 -32.26
C ARG A 334 0.84 -18.27 -33.37
N LEU A 335 1.34 -18.65 -34.55
CA LEU A 335 0.49 -19.17 -35.61
C LEU A 335 0.14 -20.64 -35.30
N MET A 336 -1.14 -20.96 -35.16
CA MET A 336 -1.70 -22.31 -34.99
C MET A 336 -2.87 -22.48 -35.95
N ASP A 337 -2.82 -23.53 -36.76
CA ASP A 337 -3.90 -23.90 -37.71
C ASP A 337 -4.37 -22.71 -38.56
N GLY A 338 -3.44 -21.84 -39.00
CA GLY A 338 -3.71 -20.66 -39.81
C GLY A 338 -4.25 -19.43 -39.04
N HIS A 339 -4.35 -19.51 -37.72
CA HIS A 339 -4.79 -18.40 -36.85
C HIS A 339 -3.71 -17.99 -35.87
N TYR A 340 -3.61 -16.68 -35.60
CA TYR A 340 -2.73 -16.17 -34.57
C TYR A 340 -3.36 -16.35 -33.18
N VAL A 341 -2.70 -17.13 -32.32
CA VAL A 341 -3.11 -17.40 -30.95
C VAL A 341 -2.20 -16.63 -29.98
N LYS A 342 -2.80 -15.98 -29.03
CA LYS A 342 -2.07 -15.33 -27.92
C LYS A 342 -1.42 -16.40 -27.06
N GLN A 343 -0.28 -16.08 -26.46
CA GLN A 343 0.43 -16.97 -25.56
C GLN A 343 0.87 -16.20 -24.31
N ASP A 344 0.79 -16.86 -23.15
CA ASP A 344 1.39 -16.43 -21.89
C ASP A 344 2.86 -16.86 -21.84
N ALA A 345 3.56 -16.49 -20.75
CA ALA A 345 4.98 -16.85 -20.59
C ALA A 345 5.18 -18.37 -20.46
N ASP A 346 4.21 -19.09 -19.87
CA ASP A 346 4.20 -20.55 -19.76
C ASP A 346 4.16 -21.20 -21.16
N ASP A 347 3.24 -20.75 -22.02
CA ASP A 347 3.12 -21.24 -23.39
C ASP A 347 4.36 -20.88 -24.22
N PHE A 348 4.86 -19.66 -24.11
CA PHE A 348 6.04 -19.23 -24.87
C PHE A 348 7.26 -20.11 -24.57
N ILE A 349 7.57 -20.34 -23.30
CA ILE A 349 8.70 -21.18 -22.89
C ILE A 349 8.54 -22.63 -23.38
N LYS A 350 7.34 -23.18 -23.34
CA LYS A 350 7.08 -24.56 -23.79
C LYS A 350 7.29 -24.77 -25.27
N TYR A 351 6.92 -23.78 -26.08
CA TYR A 351 6.92 -23.93 -27.53
C TYR A 351 8.17 -23.36 -28.22
N GLN A 352 8.74 -22.29 -27.67
CA GLN A 352 9.87 -21.59 -28.29
C GLN A 352 11.16 -21.73 -27.48
N GLY A 353 11.06 -22.10 -26.22
CA GLY A 353 12.20 -22.45 -25.39
C GLY A 353 12.86 -21.25 -24.69
N LYS A 354 13.87 -21.60 -23.90
CA LYS A 354 14.61 -20.65 -23.05
C LYS A 354 15.37 -19.61 -23.87
N ASP A 355 16.07 -20.03 -24.92
CA ASP A 355 16.97 -19.14 -25.67
C ASP A 355 16.19 -18.06 -26.44
N ALA A 356 15.00 -18.40 -26.96
CA ALA A 356 14.11 -17.45 -27.59
C ALA A 356 13.58 -16.41 -26.56
N PHE A 357 13.28 -16.85 -25.32
CA PHE A 357 12.85 -15.93 -24.27
C PHE A 357 14.01 -15.02 -23.81
N GLU A 358 15.24 -15.52 -23.73
CA GLU A 358 16.42 -14.71 -23.39
C GLU A 358 16.69 -13.63 -24.48
N GLN A 359 16.49 -13.97 -25.76
CA GLN A 359 16.58 -13.01 -26.85
C GLN A 359 15.52 -11.92 -26.76
N LEU A 360 14.27 -12.30 -26.49
CA LEU A 360 13.19 -11.33 -26.27
C LEU A 360 13.46 -10.45 -25.05
N LEU A 361 13.93 -11.02 -23.96
CA LEU A 361 14.28 -10.28 -22.75
C LEU A 361 15.37 -9.25 -23.01
N SER A 362 16.38 -9.61 -23.79
CA SER A 362 17.46 -8.71 -24.20
C SER A 362 17.00 -7.59 -25.12
N GLY A 363 15.99 -7.83 -25.95
CA GLY A 363 15.37 -6.88 -26.87
C GLY A 363 14.16 -6.14 -26.30
N SER A 364 13.84 -6.30 -25.03
CA SER A 364 12.66 -5.67 -24.43
C SER A 364 12.74 -4.13 -24.50
N ALA A 365 11.64 -3.51 -24.97
CA ALA A 365 11.54 -2.06 -25.07
C ALA A 365 11.48 -1.41 -23.69
N ASN A 366 12.08 -0.24 -23.54
CA ASN A 366 11.83 0.52 -22.32
C ASN A 366 10.38 1.03 -22.27
N GLY A 367 9.90 1.39 -21.09
CA GLY A 367 8.50 1.74 -20.88
C GLY A 367 8.03 2.92 -21.76
N ILE A 368 8.90 3.86 -22.09
CA ILE A 368 8.59 5.01 -22.93
C ILE A 368 8.49 4.57 -24.40
N GLU A 369 9.45 3.80 -24.89
CA GLU A 369 9.43 3.28 -26.27
C GLU A 369 8.21 2.39 -26.50
N PHE A 370 7.86 1.57 -25.51
CA PHE A 370 6.63 0.79 -25.54
C PHE A 370 5.40 1.69 -25.67
N THR A 371 5.25 2.70 -24.82
CA THR A 371 4.12 3.65 -24.87
C THR A 371 4.08 4.41 -26.19
N MET A 372 5.23 4.81 -26.72
CA MET A 372 5.33 5.47 -28.03
C MET A 372 4.81 4.55 -29.15
N SER A 373 5.19 3.28 -29.14
CA SER A 373 4.74 2.31 -30.15
C SER A 373 3.23 2.05 -30.07
N GLU A 374 2.67 1.99 -28.86
CA GLU A 374 1.22 1.84 -28.64
C GLU A 374 0.44 3.06 -29.15
N ILE A 375 0.93 4.27 -28.86
CA ILE A 375 0.29 5.50 -29.37
C ILE A 375 0.39 5.53 -30.90
N ALA A 376 1.54 5.21 -31.46
CA ALA A 376 1.73 5.18 -32.93
C ALA A 376 0.78 4.19 -33.61
N ALA A 377 0.52 3.03 -33.01
CA ALA A 377 -0.38 2.02 -33.54
C ALA A 377 -1.86 2.45 -33.64
N LYS A 378 -2.26 3.50 -32.89
CA LYS A 378 -3.63 4.02 -32.92
C LYS A 378 -3.92 4.90 -34.13
N TYR A 379 -2.90 5.41 -34.80
CA TYR A 379 -3.02 6.43 -35.83
C TYR A 379 -2.42 5.95 -37.15
N ASP A 380 -3.05 6.34 -38.26
CA ASP A 380 -2.42 6.21 -39.58
C ASP A 380 -1.41 7.35 -39.76
N LEU A 381 -0.13 7.03 -39.58
CA LEU A 381 0.97 7.99 -39.75
C LEU A 381 1.28 8.36 -41.19
N LYS A 382 0.59 7.76 -42.19
CA LYS A 382 0.67 8.19 -43.58
C LYS A 382 -0.27 9.37 -43.88
N ASP A 383 -1.32 9.54 -43.11
CA ASP A 383 -2.26 10.65 -43.23
C ASP A 383 -1.87 11.83 -42.32
N ASP A 384 -2.04 13.04 -42.82
CA ASP A 384 -1.70 14.26 -42.06
C ASP A 384 -2.53 14.41 -40.77
N LYS A 385 -3.81 14.01 -40.81
CA LYS A 385 -4.67 14.07 -39.59
C LYS A 385 -4.19 13.06 -38.55
N GLY A 386 -3.79 11.87 -38.97
CA GLY A 386 -3.22 10.85 -38.10
C GLY A 386 -1.91 11.33 -37.46
N ARG A 387 -1.01 11.97 -38.24
CA ARG A 387 0.25 12.54 -37.73
C ARG A 387 0.03 13.64 -36.72
N ILE A 388 -0.95 14.53 -36.95
CA ILE A 388 -1.30 15.63 -36.03
C ILE A 388 -1.89 15.05 -34.72
N ALA A 389 -2.81 14.08 -34.82
CA ALA A 389 -3.41 13.44 -33.64
C ALA A 389 -2.38 12.67 -32.82
N TYR A 390 -1.48 11.93 -33.47
CA TYR A 390 -0.33 11.28 -32.83
C TYR A 390 0.55 12.28 -32.09
N ALA A 391 0.92 13.39 -32.75
CA ALA A 391 1.76 14.42 -32.15
C ALA A 391 1.13 15.02 -30.87
N GLY A 392 -0.18 15.22 -30.85
CA GLY A 392 -0.91 15.69 -29.70
C GLY A 392 -0.90 14.71 -28.52
N GLU A 393 -1.19 13.42 -28.76
CA GLU A 393 -1.24 12.40 -27.71
C GLU A 393 0.16 12.07 -27.16
N ILE A 394 1.16 11.93 -28.05
CA ILE A 394 2.53 11.66 -27.60
C ILE A 394 3.13 12.83 -26.82
N ALA A 395 2.82 14.07 -27.18
CA ALA A 395 3.28 15.25 -26.45
C ALA A 395 2.75 15.28 -25.01
N GLU A 396 1.53 14.82 -24.77
CA GLU A 396 0.97 14.70 -23.40
C GLU A 396 1.69 13.65 -22.54
N THR A 397 2.28 12.64 -23.17
CA THR A 397 3.12 11.63 -22.50
C THR A 397 4.51 12.18 -22.25
N LEU A 398 5.17 12.72 -23.27
CA LEU A 398 6.55 13.20 -23.19
C LEU A 398 6.69 14.43 -22.25
N CYS A 399 5.69 15.29 -22.16
CA CYS A 399 5.73 16.45 -21.27
C CYS A 399 5.78 16.07 -19.77
N LYS A 400 5.43 14.84 -19.41
CA LYS A 400 5.49 14.31 -18.05
C LYS A 400 6.88 13.78 -17.67
N LEU A 401 7.77 13.59 -18.65
CA LEU A 401 9.15 13.17 -18.39
C LEU A 401 9.89 14.26 -17.66
N ASN A 402 10.48 13.88 -16.54
CA ASN A 402 11.15 14.84 -15.66
C ASN A 402 12.55 15.22 -16.16
N ASP A 403 13.28 14.28 -16.77
CA ASP A 403 14.62 14.54 -17.30
C ASP A 403 14.53 15.30 -18.63
N PRO A 404 15.17 16.49 -18.74
CA PRO A 404 15.11 17.28 -19.96
C PRO A 404 15.82 16.60 -21.15
N VAL A 405 16.92 15.86 -20.89
CA VAL A 405 17.69 15.18 -21.93
C VAL A 405 16.90 13.99 -22.45
N GLU A 406 16.36 13.18 -21.54
CA GLU A 406 15.50 12.05 -21.87
C GLU A 406 14.29 12.52 -22.70
N ARG A 407 13.62 13.58 -22.24
CA ARG A 407 12.48 14.19 -22.95
C ARG A 407 12.86 14.65 -24.36
N GLU A 408 14.02 15.25 -24.54
CA GLU A 408 14.49 15.71 -25.86
C GLU A 408 14.77 14.53 -26.81
N VAL A 409 15.44 13.46 -26.30
CA VAL A 409 15.71 12.26 -27.08
C VAL A 409 14.42 11.64 -27.62
N TYR A 410 13.42 11.45 -26.74
CA TYR A 410 12.15 10.85 -27.17
C TYR A 410 11.28 11.79 -27.99
N THR A 411 11.38 13.11 -27.78
CA THR A 411 10.72 14.10 -28.64
C THR A 411 11.24 14.01 -30.09
N THR A 412 12.54 13.87 -30.25
CA THR A 412 13.17 13.69 -31.59
C THR A 412 12.72 12.37 -32.22
N ARG A 413 12.77 11.24 -31.50
CA ARG A 413 12.30 9.94 -32.00
C ARG A 413 10.82 9.93 -32.38
N ALA A 414 9.97 10.64 -31.58
CA ALA A 414 8.55 10.78 -31.89
C ALA A 414 8.33 11.58 -33.20
N ALA A 415 9.11 12.63 -33.43
CA ALA A 415 9.07 13.40 -34.66
C ALA A 415 9.47 12.55 -35.87
N GLU A 416 10.54 11.77 -35.75
CA GLU A 416 11.00 10.84 -36.78
C GLU A 416 9.93 9.80 -37.15
N ALA A 417 9.32 9.17 -36.13
CA ALA A 417 8.27 8.16 -36.31
C ALA A 417 7.07 8.70 -37.11
N ALA A 418 6.71 9.99 -36.90
CA ALA A 418 5.62 10.64 -37.62
C ALA A 418 6.06 11.41 -38.86
N SER A 419 7.34 11.37 -39.24
CA SER A 419 7.91 12.16 -40.31
C SER A 419 7.57 13.66 -40.19
N LEU A 420 7.67 14.18 -38.95
CA LEU A 420 7.45 15.59 -38.61
C LEU A 420 8.80 16.29 -38.34
N PRO A 421 8.89 17.62 -38.54
CA PRO A 421 10.04 18.37 -38.06
C PRO A 421 10.19 18.28 -36.55
N ALA A 422 11.39 18.02 -36.03
CA ALA A 422 11.65 17.93 -34.59
C ALA A 422 11.22 19.19 -33.85
N GLU A 423 11.38 20.37 -34.45
CA GLU A 423 10.96 21.63 -33.87
C GLU A 423 9.44 21.73 -33.67
N ALA A 424 8.65 21.22 -34.62
CA ALA A 424 7.18 21.17 -34.49
C ALA A 424 6.76 20.28 -33.30
N MET A 425 7.41 19.11 -33.15
CA MET A 425 7.17 18.21 -32.02
C MET A 425 7.59 18.84 -30.68
N ARG A 426 8.73 19.53 -30.61
CA ARG A 426 9.16 20.28 -29.41
C ARG A 426 8.13 21.33 -29.01
N MET A 427 7.62 22.08 -29.97
CA MET A 427 6.58 23.09 -29.72
C MET A 427 5.31 22.44 -29.13
N GLU A 428 4.89 21.28 -29.62
CA GLU A 428 3.70 20.61 -29.11
C GLU A 428 3.93 20.05 -27.68
N VAL A 429 5.10 19.48 -27.40
CA VAL A 429 5.50 19.03 -26.05
C VAL A 429 5.53 20.22 -25.06
N GLN A 430 6.08 21.37 -25.47
CA GLN A 430 6.08 22.59 -24.65
C GLN A 430 4.66 23.11 -24.41
N ARG A 431 3.79 23.05 -25.42
CA ARG A 431 2.38 23.44 -25.32
C ARG A 431 1.63 22.52 -24.35
N ALA A 432 1.85 21.22 -24.42
CA ALA A 432 1.30 20.23 -23.49
C ALA A 432 1.76 20.51 -22.04
N ALA A 433 3.06 20.76 -21.85
CA ALA A 433 3.63 21.10 -20.54
C ALA A 433 2.98 22.38 -19.94
N LYS A 434 2.80 23.44 -20.75
CA LYS A 434 2.11 24.67 -20.33
C LYS A 434 0.66 24.42 -19.94
N ARG A 435 -0.06 23.53 -20.68
CA ARG A 435 -1.46 23.14 -20.33
C ARG A 435 -1.51 22.44 -18.97
N VAL A 436 -0.59 21.50 -18.72
CA VAL A 436 -0.49 20.77 -17.45
C VAL A 436 -0.20 21.74 -16.30
N GLN A 437 0.78 22.64 -16.46
CA GLN A 437 1.12 23.65 -15.45
C GLN A 437 -0.03 24.64 -15.21
N ALA A 438 -0.74 25.08 -16.26
CA ALA A 438 -1.90 25.97 -16.12
C ALA A 438 -3.05 25.29 -15.36
N LYS A 439 -3.31 23.99 -15.61
CA LYS A 439 -4.30 23.22 -14.84
C LYS A 439 -3.91 23.11 -13.36
N ALA A 440 -2.64 22.82 -13.08
CA ALA A 440 -2.12 22.72 -11.72
C ALA A 440 -2.23 24.07 -10.98
N ARG A 441 -1.84 25.18 -11.64
CA ARG A 441 -1.96 26.54 -11.07
C ARG A 441 -3.42 26.91 -10.78
N LYS A 442 -4.34 26.68 -11.71
CA LYS A 442 -5.78 26.94 -11.48
C LYS A 442 -6.35 26.10 -10.35
N ALA A 443 -5.88 24.86 -10.16
CA ALA A 443 -6.28 24.03 -9.04
C ALA A 443 -5.76 24.61 -7.71
N GLN A 444 -4.53 25.08 -7.70
CA GLN A 444 -3.92 25.75 -6.54
C GLN A 444 -4.61 27.09 -6.21
N GLU A 445 -4.84 27.95 -7.20
CA GLU A 445 -5.57 29.21 -7.04
C GLU A 445 -7.00 29.00 -6.49
N ARG A 446 -7.71 27.94 -6.95
CA ARG A 446 -9.01 27.56 -6.39
C ARG A 446 -8.92 27.12 -4.93
N GLN A 447 -7.84 26.48 -4.55
CA GLN A 447 -7.58 26.05 -3.18
C GLN A 447 -7.26 27.25 -2.27
N GLU A 448 -6.51 28.23 -2.77
CA GLU A 448 -6.16 29.46 -2.07
C GLU A 448 -7.34 30.44 -1.94
N MET A 449 -8.24 30.49 -2.93
CA MET A 449 -9.45 31.36 -2.92
C MET A 449 -10.55 30.87 -1.95
N ASN A 450 -10.45 29.67 -1.40
CA ASN A 450 -11.43 29.16 -0.44
C ASN A 450 -10.77 28.96 0.94
N PRO A 451 -10.79 30.00 1.82
CA PRO A 451 -10.12 29.94 3.12
C PRO A 451 -10.62 28.79 4.01
N VAL A 452 -11.89 28.35 3.84
CA VAL A 452 -12.45 27.19 4.54
C VAL A 452 -11.82 25.88 4.06
N SER A 453 -11.40 25.79 2.78
CA SER A 453 -10.73 24.60 2.27
C SER A 453 -9.27 24.51 2.72
N ALA A 454 -8.62 25.63 3.03
CA ALA A 454 -7.26 25.67 3.59
C ALA A 454 -7.20 25.18 5.03
N LEU A 455 -8.32 25.26 5.75
CA LEU A 455 -8.48 24.76 7.13
C LEU A 455 -8.88 23.27 7.19
N GLN A 456 -9.24 22.67 6.06
CA GLN A 456 -9.57 21.25 5.97
C GLN A 456 -8.30 20.39 5.91
N PRO A 457 -8.33 19.17 6.46
CA PRO A 457 -7.26 18.19 6.26
C PRO A 457 -6.97 17.97 4.76
N ALA A 458 -5.69 17.78 4.44
CA ALA A 458 -5.28 17.51 3.05
C ALA A 458 -5.86 16.18 2.52
N ASP A 459 -6.16 15.25 3.41
CA ASP A 459 -6.84 14.00 3.09
C ASP A 459 -8.36 14.27 2.93
N ARG A 460 -8.88 14.02 1.73
CA ARG A 460 -10.30 14.23 1.42
C ARG A 460 -11.24 13.25 2.12
N SER A 461 -10.72 12.12 2.63
CA SER A 461 -11.50 11.17 3.42
C SER A 461 -11.81 11.69 4.82
N ILE A 462 -11.00 12.65 5.32
CA ILE A 462 -11.11 13.27 6.65
C ILE A 462 -11.60 14.72 6.49
N ARG A 463 -12.84 14.89 5.97
CA ARG A 463 -13.44 16.24 5.90
C ARG A 463 -14.14 16.59 7.20
N TYR A 464 -13.77 17.72 7.77
CA TYR A 464 -14.47 18.29 8.92
C TYR A 464 -15.81 18.89 8.50
N GLN A 465 -16.89 18.41 9.09
CA GLN A 465 -18.23 18.96 8.88
C GLN A 465 -18.38 20.32 9.60
N ASN A 466 -17.80 20.45 10.77
CA ASN A 466 -17.75 21.70 11.54
C ASN A 466 -16.29 22.12 11.75
N VAL A 467 -15.79 23.01 10.89
CA VAL A 467 -14.38 23.44 10.89
C VAL A 467 -14.02 24.18 12.18
N ARG A 468 -14.95 24.99 12.75
CA ARG A 468 -14.71 25.73 13.99
C ARG A 468 -14.48 24.81 15.17
N SER A 469 -15.35 23.81 15.34
CA SER A 469 -15.19 22.79 16.37
C SER A 469 -13.92 21.97 16.17
N ALA A 470 -13.69 21.48 14.93
CA ALA A 470 -12.55 20.65 14.62
C ALA A 470 -11.20 21.33 14.88
N LEU A 471 -11.07 22.64 14.61
CA LEU A 471 -9.86 23.38 14.93
C LEU A 471 -9.62 23.49 16.45
N ALA A 472 -10.69 23.63 17.23
CA ALA A 472 -10.60 23.61 18.69
C ALA A 472 -10.26 22.18 19.21
N GLU A 473 -10.83 21.15 18.61
CA GLU A 473 -10.54 19.75 18.87
C GLU A 473 -9.06 19.40 18.58
N GLU A 474 -8.52 19.87 17.46
CA GLU A 474 -7.08 19.77 17.14
C GLU A 474 -6.23 20.50 18.19
N GLY A 475 -6.65 21.69 18.63
CA GLY A 475 -5.96 22.48 19.65
C GLY A 475 -5.86 21.75 20.99
N VAL A 476 -6.96 21.12 21.45
CA VAL A 476 -6.97 20.30 22.67
C VAL A 476 -5.95 19.16 22.55
N ILE A 477 -5.96 18.40 21.46
CA ILE A 477 -5.03 17.28 21.26
C ILE A 477 -3.58 17.77 21.24
N ARG A 478 -3.27 18.87 20.54
CA ARG A 478 -1.90 19.43 20.48
C ARG A 478 -1.39 19.86 21.85
N LEU A 479 -2.20 20.58 22.62
CA LEU A 479 -1.81 21.05 23.95
C LEU A 479 -1.56 19.90 24.92
N LEU A 480 -2.44 18.91 24.97
CA LEU A 480 -2.30 17.74 25.84
C LEU A 480 -1.12 16.84 25.46
N MET A 481 -0.78 16.74 24.17
CA MET A 481 0.42 16.03 23.70
C MET A 481 1.72 16.80 23.95
N GLN A 482 1.64 18.11 24.09
CA GLN A 482 2.81 18.97 24.31
C GLN A 482 3.17 19.10 25.78
N ASP A 483 2.17 19.10 26.66
CA ASP A 483 2.33 19.27 28.12
C ASP A 483 1.30 18.43 28.87
N GLU A 484 1.76 17.32 29.45
CA GLU A 484 0.92 16.40 30.23
C GLU A 484 0.34 17.04 31.49
N SER A 485 0.95 18.11 32.03
CA SER A 485 0.44 18.81 33.20
C SER A 485 -0.89 19.54 32.97
N LEU A 486 -1.24 19.72 31.68
CA LEU A 486 -2.50 20.33 31.25
C LEU A 486 -3.72 19.41 31.35
N PHE A 487 -3.54 18.11 31.63
CA PHE A 487 -4.67 17.21 31.80
C PHE A 487 -5.48 17.61 33.03
N PRO A 488 -6.79 17.99 32.89
CA PRO A 488 -7.64 18.25 34.04
C PRO A 488 -7.87 16.98 34.85
N PRO A 489 -8.24 17.11 36.16
CA PRO A 489 -8.53 15.94 37.00
C PRO A 489 -9.66 15.06 36.43
N GLU A 490 -10.68 15.69 35.86
CA GLU A 490 -11.82 15.04 35.23
C GLU A 490 -11.88 15.36 33.74
N MET A 491 -12.42 14.43 32.93
CA MET A 491 -12.57 14.60 31.49
C MET A 491 -13.50 15.79 31.19
N PRO A 492 -12.98 16.87 30.60
CA PRO A 492 -13.77 18.09 30.42
C PRO A 492 -14.79 18.02 29.30
N VAL A 493 -14.52 17.22 28.26
CA VAL A 493 -15.39 16.92 27.12
C VAL A 493 -15.29 15.44 26.79
N ARG A 494 -16.41 14.83 26.42
CA ARG A 494 -16.40 13.42 26.03
C ARG A 494 -15.99 13.26 24.56
N PRO A 495 -15.39 12.14 24.16
CA PRO A 495 -15.03 11.89 22.75
C PRO A 495 -16.21 12.06 21.76
N GLU A 496 -17.43 11.73 22.21
CA GLU A 496 -18.66 11.82 21.40
C GLU A 496 -19.13 13.27 21.19
N GLU A 497 -18.65 14.21 22.00
CA GLU A 497 -18.94 15.64 21.85
C GLU A 497 -18.12 16.29 20.72
N PHE A 498 -17.06 15.63 20.25
CA PHE A 498 -16.25 16.06 19.12
C PHE A 498 -17.08 16.06 17.84
N SER A 499 -16.83 17.00 16.95
CA SER A 499 -17.47 17.07 15.63
C SER A 499 -16.83 16.08 14.65
N SER A 500 -15.56 15.76 14.86
CA SER A 500 -14.82 14.76 14.10
C SER A 500 -14.69 13.46 14.90
N PRO A 501 -15.30 12.34 14.44
CA PRO A 501 -15.15 11.04 15.11
C PRO A 501 -13.69 10.59 15.22
N LEU A 502 -12.86 10.95 14.24
CA LEU A 502 -11.42 10.67 14.24
C LEU A 502 -10.71 11.39 15.39
N LEU A 503 -10.95 12.70 15.54
CA LEU A 503 -10.34 13.49 16.62
C LEU A 503 -10.87 13.06 18.00
N GLY A 504 -12.17 12.74 18.08
CA GLY A 504 -12.77 12.19 19.31
C GLY A 504 -12.11 10.88 19.73
N ARG A 505 -11.85 9.97 18.79
CA ARG A 505 -11.14 8.71 19.06
C ARG A 505 -9.70 8.96 19.53
N ILE A 506 -8.94 9.79 18.81
CA ILE A 506 -7.56 10.14 19.20
C ILE A 506 -7.54 10.74 20.60
N TYR A 507 -8.45 11.66 20.89
CA TYR A 507 -8.58 12.28 22.20
C TYR A 507 -8.94 11.26 23.30
N GLY A 508 -9.86 10.33 23.03
CA GLY A 508 -10.24 9.26 23.96
C GLY A 508 -9.07 8.35 24.32
N GLU A 509 -8.28 7.92 23.33
CA GLU A 509 -7.08 7.10 23.55
C GLU A 509 -5.99 7.88 24.31
N LEU A 510 -5.83 9.16 23.99
CA LEU A 510 -4.91 10.06 24.68
C LEU A 510 -5.32 10.23 26.16
N TRP A 511 -6.61 10.41 26.45
CA TRP A 511 -7.13 10.55 27.79
C TRP A 511 -6.95 9.28 28.65
N GLN A 512 -7.17 8.10 28.08
CA GLN A 512 -6.98 6.83 28.78
C GLN A 512 -5.52 6.61 29.21
N ARG A 513 -4.58 7.24 28.49
CA ARG A 513 -3.11 7.14 28.73
C ARG A 513 -2.52 8.39 29.36
N ARG A 514 -3.35 9.26 29.99
CA ARG A 514 -2.85 10.44 30.68
C ARG A 514 -1.78 10.05 31.72
N GLY A 515 -0.66 10.75 31.70
CA GLY A 515 0.53 10.42 32.48
C GLY A 515 1.55 9.51 31.76
N HIS A 516 1.20 8.94 30.59
CA HIS A 516 2.07 8.16 29.70
C HIS A 516 1.64 8.31 28.23
N ALA A 517 1.23 9.51 27.85
CA ALA A 517 0.68 9.82 26.52
C ALA A 517 1.78 10.00 25.46
N SER A 518 2.67 9.02 25.31
CA SER A 518 3.75 9.06 24.33
C SER A 518 3.28 8.64 22.94
N MET A 519 4.02 9.09 21.88
CA MET A 519 3.78 8.64 20.51
C MET A 519 3.89 7.11 20.37
N ALA A 520 4.72 6.46 21.19
CA ALA A 520 4.88 5.01 21.21
C ALA A 520 3.64 4.31 21.77
N ALA A 521 3.11 4.79 22.87
CA ALA A 521 1.90 4.26 23.49
C ALA A 521 0.67 4.42 22.58
N LEU A 522 0.57 5.55 21.85
CA LEU A 522 -0.50 5.78 20.88
C LEU A 522 -0.35 4.93 19.62
N ALA A 523 0.87 4.67 19.16
CA ALA A 523 1.13 3.80 18.01
C ALA A 523 0.69 2.33 18.23
N ALA A 524 0.55 1.91 19.50
CA ALA A 524 0.06 0.58 19.85
C ALA A 524 -1.45 0.41 19.61
N VAL A 525 -2.22 1.50 19.57
CA VAL A 525 -3.69 1.46 19.59
C VAL A 525 -4.36 2.23 18.44
N LEU A 526 -3.68 3.22 17.87
CA LEU A 526 -4.17 3.98 16.73
C LEU A 526 -3.82 3.28 15.42
N THR A 527 -4.70 3.41 14.43
CA THR A 527 -4.43 2.95 13.07
C THR A 527 -3.34 3.79 12.39
N PRO A 528 -2.70 3.30 11.32
CA PRO A 528 -1.72 4.10 10.56
C PRO A 528 -2.29 5.44 10.07
N GLU A 529 -3.56 5.48 9.64
CA GLU A 529 -4.23 6.69 9.18
C GLU A 529 -4.43 7.69 10.34
N GLU A 530 -4.84 7.21 11.51
CA GLU A 530 -4.99 8.02 12.73
C GLU A 530 -3.62 8.58 13.19
N MET A 531 -2.57 7.76 13.14
CA MET A 531 -1.20 8.18 13.47
C MET A 531 -0.66 9.22 12.48
N ASN A 532 -0.91 9.04 11.18
CA ASN A 532 -0.54 10.02 10.16
C ASN A 532 -1.22 11.37 10.42
N HIS A 533 -2.51 11.35 10.78
CA HIS A 533 -3.26 12.56 11.07
C HIS A 533 -2.77 13.24 12.35
N LEU A 534 -2.59 12.50 13.44
CA LEU A 534 -2.02 13.00 14.70
C LEU A 534 -0.65 13.65 14.46
N THR A 535 0.23 13.00 13.70
CA THR A 535 1.57 13.53 13.41
C THR A 535 1.49 14.83 12.61
N ALA A 536 0.57 14.91 11.63
CA ALA A 536 0.33 16.15 10.89
C ALA A 536 -0.17 17.29 11.78
N LEU A 537 -1.00 16.99 12.79
CA LEU A 537 -1.43 17.96 13.79
C LEU A 537 -0.27 18.49 14.63
N LEU A 538 0.62 17.60 15.08
CA LEU A 538 1.76 17.97 15.91
C LEU A 538 2.84 18.80 15.17
N GLN A 539 2.82 18.80 13.84
CA GLN A 539 3.67 19.70 13.03
C GLN A 539 3.16 21.15 13.02
N LYS A 540 1.87 21.38 13.32
CA LYS A 540 1.34 22.74 13.39
C LYS A 540 1.92 23.45 14.63
N PRO A 541 2.29 24.74 14.51
CA PRO A 541 2.76 25.49 15.66
C PRO A 541 1.60 25.70 16.66
N GLU A 542 1.88 25.55 17.94
CA GLU A 542 0.98 25.92 19.03
C GLU A 542 1.74 26.77 20.05
N SER A 543 1.11 27.83 20.53
CA SER A 543 1.74 28.71 21.51
C SER A 543 1.53 28.17 22.93
N ALA A 544 2.61 27.86 23.62
CA ALA A 544 2.58 27.44 25.02
C ALA A 544 2.40 28.62 26.00
N ALA A 545 2.45 29.87 25.54
CA ALA A 545 2.50 31.05 26.42
C ALA A 545 1.27 31.22 27.34
N ASN A 546 0.09 30.71 26.96
CA ASN A 546 -1.14 30.69 27.74
C ASN A 546 -1.91 29.37 27.56
N ALA A 547 -1.20 28.25 27.61
CA ALA A 547 -1.76 26.94 27.33
C ALA A 547 -3.00 26.58 28.19
N PRO A 548 -3.05 26.84 29.51
CA PRO A 548 -4.25 26.55 30.29
C PRO A 548 -5.48 27.33 29.84
N GLN A 549 -5.33 28.62 29.53
CA GLN A 549 -6.42 29.45 29.02
C GLN A 549 -6.87 29.03 27.63
N ALA A 550 -5.92 28.73 26.73
CA ALA A 550 -6.21 28.22 25.38
C ALA A 550 -6.97 26.89 25.44
N LEU A 551 -6.58 25.99 26.33
CA LEU A 551 -7.28 24.71 26.55
C LEU A 551 -8.73 24.94 27.01
N ALA A 552 -8.95 25.86 27.98
CA ALA A 552 -10.28 26.21 28.43
C ALA A 552 -11.15 26.80 27.31
N ASP A 553 -10.59 27.67 26.49
CA ASP A 553 -11.29 28.26 25.34
C ASP A 553 -11.64 27.22 24.27
N TYR A 554 -10.73 26.30 23.94
CA TYR A 554 -11.02 25.21 23.03
C TYR A 554 -12.13 24.30 23.54
N ILE A 555 -12.09 23.92 24.83
CA ILE A 555 -13.14 23.12 25.47
C ILE A 555 -14.49 23.84 25.39
N ARG A 556 -14.53 25.15 25.65
CA ARG A 556 -15.74 25.95 25.56
C ARG A 556 -16.31 25.94 24.14
N ILE A 557 -15.47 26.12 23.11
CA ILE A 557 -15.89 26.08 21.70
C ILE A 557 -16.50 24.71 21.34
N ILE A 558 -15.85 23.62 21.74
CA ILE A 558 -16.36 22.26 21.47
C ILE A 558 -17.75 22.08 22.07
N ARG A 559 -17.97 22.48 23.34
CA ARG A 559 -19.27 22.41 24.02
C ARG A 559 -20.34 23.26 23.36
N GLU A 560 -20.02 24.50 22.99
CA GLU A 560 -20.92 25.41 22.27
C GLU A 560 -21.37 24.81 20.93
N GLU A 561 -20.44 24.30 20.14
CA GLU A 561 -20.74 23.71 18.83
C GLU A 561 -21.45 22.35 18.96
N HIS A 562 -21.17 21.57 20.01
CA HIS A 562 -21.91 20.35 20.32
C HIS A 562 -23.36 20.66 20.68
N THR A 563 -23.62 21.66 21.55
CA THR A 563 -24.97 22.09 21.93
C THR A 563 -25.76 22.57 20.72
N LYS A 564 -25.17 23.32 19.79
CA LYS A 564 -25.81 23.73 18.53
C LYS A 564 -26.16 22.55 17.64
N ARG A 565 -25.35 21.51 17.64
CA ARG A 565 -25.53 20.31 16.82
C ARG A 565 -26.61 19.38 17.37
N THR A 566 -26.71 19.28 18.70
CA THR A 566 -27.64 18.38 19.40
C THR A 566 -28.94 19.06 19.83
N GLY A 567 -28.93 20.40 19.98
CA GLY A 567 -30.11 21.19 20.29
C GLY A 567 -31.09 21.20 19.12
N GLY A 568 -32.19 20.49 19.25
CA GLY A 568 -33.26 20.45 18.26
C GLY A 568 -33.89 21.84 18.01
N THR A 569 -34.89 21.89 17.16
CA THR A 569 -35.61 23.07 16.62
C THR A 569 -35.95 24.18 17.62
N ASP A 570 -35.95 23.92 18.93
CA ASP A 570 -36.18 24.90 20.01
C ASP A 570 -35.03 25.93 20.15
N SER A 571 -33.79 25.54 19.78
CA SER A 571 -32.64 26.48 19.88
C SER A 571 -32.64 27.49 18.74
N LEU A 572 -33.21 27.14 17.58
CA LEU A 572 -33.34 28.06 16.45
C LEU A 572 -34.41 29.16 16.73
N ALA A 573 -35.48 28.79 17.43
CA ALA A 573 -36.52 29.70 17.89
C ALA A 573 -35.98 30.70 18.94
N ALA A 574 -35.22 30.20 19.93
CA ALA A 574 -34.57 31.03 20.96
C ALA A 574 -33.49 31.94 20.37
N ALA A 575 -32.70 31.47 19.38
CA ALA A 575 -31.72 32.28 18.66
C ALA A 575 -32.37 33.36 17.78
N MET A 576 -33.53 33.06 17.17
CA MET A 576 -34.32 34.04 16.41
C MET A 576 -34.97 35.10 17.33
N GLU A 577 -35.41 34.72 18.53
CA GLU A 577 -35.94 35.64 19.52
C GLU A 577 -34.87 36.61 20.04
N THR A 578 -33.69 36.10 20.39
CA THR A 578 -32.52 36.92 20.81
C THR A 578 -32.02 37.83 19.66
N TYR A 579 -32.16 37.43 18.41
CA TYR A 579 -31.79 38.25 17.25
C TYR A 579 -32.84 39.34 16.98
N LYS A 580 -34.12 39.07 17.24
CA LYS A 580 -35.21 40.07 17.16
C LYS A 580 -35.09 41.11 18.24
N ASP A 581 -34.74 40.74 19.48
CA ASP A 581 -34.53 41.65 20.59
C ASP A 581 -33.31 42.55 20.40
N LYS A 582 -32.22 42.04 19.83
CA LYS A 582 -31.02 42.83 19.51
C LYS A 582 -31.22 43.82 18.37
N LYS A 583 -32.19 43.61 17.47
CA LYS A 583 -32.43 44.50 16.33
C LYS A 583 -33.55 45.56 16.56
N GLY A 584 -34.13 45.59 17.75
CA GLY A 584 -35.02 46.71 18.11
C GLY A 584 -36.30 46.80 17.28
N TYR A 585 -36.84 45.70 16.75
CA TYR A 585 -38.12 45.66 16.06
C TYR A 585 -39.26 45.41 17.08
N GLY A 586 -39.41 46.31 18.01
CA GLY A 586 -40.53 46.42 18.94
C GLY A 586 -41.27 47.74 18.75
N GLY A 587 -41.73 48.03 17.54
CA GLY A 587 -42.58 49.16 17.31
C GLY A 587 -44.04 48.85 17.74
N LYS A 588 -44.46 49.44 18.88
CA LYS A 588 -45.89 49.51 19.26
C LYS A 588 -46.66 50.13 18.11
N ARG A 589 -47.67 49.44 17.60
CA ARG A 589 -48.82 50.07 16.93
C ARG A 589 -49.95 50.19 17.92
N THR A 590 -50.26 51.42 18.26
CA THR A 590 -51.54 51.84 18.86
C THR A 590 -52.69 51.62 17.93
#